data_a6bdd189b58001784c79d7ffe931eae3
#
_entry.id   a6bdd189b58001784c79d7ffe931eae3
#
_cell.length_a   1.000
_cell.length_b   1.000
_cell.length_c   1.000
_cell.angle_alpha   90.00
_cell.angle_beta   90.00
_cell.angle_gamma   90.00
#
_symmetry.space_group_name_H-M   'P 1'
#
loop_
_entity.id
_entity.type
_entity.pdbx_description
1 polymer ?
#
loop_
_entity_poly.entity_id
_entity_poly.type
_entity_poly.pdbx_seq_one_letter_code
_entity_poly.pdbx_strand_id
1 'polypeptide(L)'
;MPESVTFTNMCMVCDGDRVLVQDRLDPAWPGITFPGGHVEEGESFTDAVIREVWEETGLRISAPRLVGVKDWYSDHSRYVVLFYRADRFSGTLHSSEEGEVRWEALADLPKLPLAPDMGDMLRVFLEEDLSEFYYRIEDGNWIQELK
;
A
#
# COMPACT_ATOMS: atom_id res chain seq x y z
N MET A 1 -22.36 -1.94 -18.27
CA MET A 1 -21.26 -1.16 -18.90
C MET A 1 -19.98 -1.31 -18.09
N PRO A 2 -18.85 -1.54 -18.75
CA PRO A 2 -17.57 -1.57 -18.02
C PRO A 2 -17.24 -0.18 -17.47
N GLU A 3 -16.49 -0.15 -16.38
CA GLU A 3 -15.96 1.08 -15.80
C GLU A 3 -14.44 1.13 -15.99
N SER A 4 -13.90 2.33 -16.07
CA SER A 4 -12.45 2.52 -16.08
C SER A 4 -11.89 2.21 -14.69
N VAL A 5 -10.73 1.56 -14.63
CA VAL A 5 -10.09 1.19 -13.37
C VAL A 5 -8.61 1.53 -13.43
N THR A 6 -8.10 2.15 -12.36
CA THR A 6 -6.67 2.35 -12.13
C THR A 6 -6.25 1.42 -11.01
N PHE A 7 -5.28 0.54 -11.29
CA PHE A 7 -4.74 -0.39 -10.30
C PHE A 7 -3.40 0.09 -9.79
N THR A 8 -3.30 0.13 -8.47
CA THR A 8 -2.05 0.39 -7.75
C THR A 8 -1.85 -0.71 -6.71
N ASN A 9 -0.76 -0.68 -6.01
CA ASN A 9 -0.47 -1.64 -4.96
C ASN A 9 0.25 -0.99 -3.79
N MET A 10 0.25 -1.70 -2.67
CA MET A 10 0.96 -1.34 -1.45
C MET A 10 1.37 -2.64 -0.77
N CYS A 11 2.61 -2.72 -0.30
CA CYS A 11 3.13 -3.95 0.30
C CYS A 11 3.67 -3.72 1.70
N MET A 12 3.13 -4.47 2.66
CA MET A 12 3.70 -4.55 4.00
C MET A 12 4.77 -5.65 3.99
N VAL A 13 6.03 -5.25 3.91
CA VAL A 13 7.18 -6.16 3.98
C VAL A 13 7.54 -6.32 5.45
N CYS A 14 7.54 -7.57 5.93
CA CYS A 14 7.75 -7.89 7.33
C CYS A 14 9.08 -8.61 7.53
N ASP A 15 9.78 -8.23 8.61
CA ASP A 15 10.95 -8.94 9.11
C ASP A 15 10.76 -9.11 10.63
N GLY A 16 10.17 -10.25 11.01
CA GLY A 16 9.74 -10.46 12.39
C GLY A 16 8.68 -9.46 12.81
N ASP A 17 8.93 -8.71 13.86
CA ASP A 17 8.04 -7.67 14.39
C ASP A 17 8.26 -6.28 13.77
N ARG A 18 9.15 -6.20 12.76
CA ARG A 18 9.43 -4.96 12.05
C ARG A 18 8.78 -4.97 10.67
N VAL A 19 8.43 -3.79 10.20
CA VAL A 19 7.88 -3.59 8.86
C VAL A 19 8.67 -2.50 8.14
N LEU A 20 8.75 -2.64 6.82
CA LEU A 20 9.41 -1.67 5.96
C LEU A 20 8.48 -0.51 5.69
N VAL A 21 8.89 0.69 6.04
CA VAL A 21 8.11 1.90 5.80
C VAL A 21 8.85 2.83 4.86
N GLN A 22 8.08 3.67 4.18
CA GLN A 22 8.56 4.71 3.29
C GLN A 22 8.00 6.05 3.76
N ASP A 23 8.86 7.04 3.89
CA ASP A 23 8.45 8.41 4.18
C ASP A 23 8.23 9.13 2.85
N ARG A 24 6.97 9.22 2.42
CA ARG A 24 6.62 9.77 1.11
C ARG A 24 6.92 11.26 1.02
N LEU A 25 7.54 11.64 -0.09
CA LEU A 25 7.84 13.04 -0.40
C LEU A 25 6.74 13.72 -1.22
N ASP A 26 5.82 12.95 -1.80
CA ASP A 26 4.73 13.48 -2.62
C ASP A 26 3.80 14.35 -1.77
N PRO A 27 3.69 15.67 -2.05
CA PRO A 27 2.85 16.56 -1.26
C PRO A 27 1.34 16.26 -1.35
N ALA A 28 0.92 15.49 -2.37
CA ALA A 28 -0.48 15.10 -2.50
C ALA A 28 -0.89 14.04 -1.46
N TRP A 29 0.06 13.22 -1.01
CA TRP A 29 -0.19 12.21 0.01
C TRP A 29 1.10 11.92 0.80
N PRO A 30 1.53 12.87 1.66
CA PRO A 30 2.78 12.76 2.40
C PRO A 30 2.64 11.91 3.66
N GLY A 31 3.78 11.46 4.18
CA GLY A 31 3.86 10.77 5.46
C GLY A 31 4.31 9.32 5.31
N ILE A 32 4.31 8.63 6.45
CA ILE A 32 4.78 7.26 6.54
C ILE A 32 3.72 6.30 5.98
N THR A 33 4.16 5.47 5.05
CA THR A 33 3.33 4.46 4.39
C THR A 33 4.17 3.23 4.07
N PHE A 34 3.57 2.25 3.40
CA PHE A 34 4.30 1.11 2.83
C PHE A 34 4.65 1.40 1.37
N PRO A 35 5.73 0.80 0.84
CA PRO A 35 6.08 0.98 -0.57
C PRO A 35 5.04 0.36 -1.50
N GLY A 36 4.96 0.88 -2.70
CA GLY A 36 4.05 0.41 -3.75
C GLY A 36 3.96 1.44 -4.87
N GLY A 37 3.16 1.13 -5.87
CA GLY A 37 2.98 2.00 -7.02
C GLY A 37 1.95 1.48 -8.00
N HIS A 38 2.06 1.89 -9.26
CA HIS A 38 1.10 1.55 -10.31
C HIS A 38 1.37 0.19 -10.94
N VAL A 39 0.30 -0.51 -11.27
CA VAL A 39 0.36 -1.69 -12.13
C VAL A 39 0.45 -1.18 -13.58
N GLU A 40 1.43 -1.65 -14.32
CA GLU A 40 1.61 -1.28 -15.72
C GLU A 40 0.70 -2.08 -16.63
N GLU A 41 0.41 -1.54 -17.80
CA GLU A 41 -0.44 -2.22 -18.78
C GLU A 41 0.12 -3.60 -19.12
N GLY A 42 -0.73 -4.63 -19.00
CA GLY A 42 -0.36 -6.00 -19.30
C GLY A 42 0.47 -6.71 -18.23
N GLU A 43 0.83 -6.01 -17.18
CA GLU A 43 1.62 -6.58 -16.08
C GLU A 43 0.74 -7.35 -15.11
N SER A 44 1.20 -8.50 -14.59
CA SER A 44 0.47 -9.19 -13.54
C SER A 44 0.52 -8.37 -12.23
N PHE A 45 -0.51 -8.51 -11.40
CA PHE A 45 -0.53 -7.82 -10.10
C PHE A 45 0.64 -8.22 -9.22
N THR A 46 0.99 -9.50 -9.23
CA THR A 46 2.11 -10.01 -8.44
C THR A 46 3.44 -9.44 -8.92
N ASP A 47 3.68 -9.46 -10.24
CA ASP A 47 4.90 -8.89 -10.80
C ASP A 47 5.00 -7.39 -10.53
N ALA A 48 3.87 -6.69 -10.58
CA ALA A 48 3.83 -5.25 -10.33
C ALA A 48 4.30 -4.90 -8.92
N VAL A 49 3.80 -5.60 -7.90
CA VAL A 49 4.19 -5.30 -6.52
C VAL A 49 5.65 -5.68 -6.26
N ILE A 50 6.12 -6.79 -6.84
CA ILE A 50 7.54 -7.18 -6.74
C ILE A 50 8.43 -6.09 -7.36
N ARG A 51 8.08 -5.61 -8.54
CA ARG A 51 8.83 -4.55 -9.25
C ARG A 51 8.83 -3.25 -8.47
N GLU A 52 7.66 -2.79 -8.00
CA GLU A 52 7.56 -1.51 -7.28
C GLU A 52 8.33 -1.52 -5.97
N VAL A 53 8.25 -2.60 -5.19
CA VAL A 53 9.03 -2.71 -3.97
C VAL A 53 10.52 -2.67 -4.28
N TRP A 54 10.95 -3.36 -5.33
CA TRP A 54 12.36 -3.35 -5.73
C TRP A 54 12.84 -1.97 -6.16
N GLU A 55 12.05 -1.28 -6.99
CA GLU A 55 12.40 0.06 -7.46
C GLU A 55 12.51 1.07 -6.33
N GLU A 56 11.60 0.98 -5.36
CA GLU A 56 11.54 1.96 -4.27
C GLU A 56 12.45 1.63 -3.09
N THR A 57 12.80 0.37 -2.88
CA THR A 57 13.49 -0.05 -1.66
C THR A 57 14.78 -0.83 -1.88
N GLY A 58 15.00 -1.36 -3.07
CA GLY A 58 16.14 -2.26 -3.35
C GLY A 58 15.92 -3.69 -2.90
N LEU A 59 14.81 -3.98 -2.23
CA LEU A 59 14.50 -5.33 -1.80
C LEU A 59 13.66 -6.06 -2.83
N ARG A 60 14.03 -7.31 -3.11
CA ARG A 60 13.27 -8.20 -3.98
C ARG A 60 12.46 -9.14 -3.11
N ILE A 61 11.16 -8.89 -3.06
CA ILE A 61 10.23 -9.75 -2.31
C ILE A 61 9.89 -10.98 -3.12
N SER A 62 9.51 -12.07 -2.44
CA SER A 62 9.03 -13.29 -3.06
C SER A 62 7.74 -13.75 -2.37
N ALA A 63 6.87 -14.41 -3.15
CA ALA A 63 5.60 -14.96 -2.67
C ALA A 63 4.73 -13.94 -1.91
N PRO A 64 4.52 -12.71 -2.44
CA PRO A 64 3.63 -11.77 -1.79
C PRO A 64 2.21 -12.30 -1.78
N ARG A 65 1.47 -12.06 -0.68
CA ARG A 65 0.08 -12.50 -0.54
C ARG A 65 -0.85 -11.31 -0.55
N LEU A 66 -1.90 -11.38 -1.37
CA LEU A 66 -2.96 -10.37 -1.39
C LEU A 66 -3.81 -10.53 -0.12
N VAL A 67 -3.91 -9.47 0.68
CA VAL A 67 -4.63 -9.50 1.97
C VAL A 67 -5.85 -8.59 1.99
N GLY A 68 -5.99 -7.70 1.03
CA GLY A 68 -7.14 -6.82 0.94
C GLY A 68 -6.96 -5.76 -0.11
N VAL A 69 -7.90 -4.81 -0.13
CA VAL A 69 -7.89 -3.72 -1.10
C VAL A 69 -8.37 -2.43 -0.44
N LYS A 70 -7.96 -1.31 -1.02
CA LYS A 70 -8.60 -0.01 -0.81
C LYS A 70 -9.17 0.40 -2.14
N ASP A 71 -10.40 0.87 -2.15
CA ASP A 71 -11.01 1.32 -3.40
C ASP A 71 -12.02 2.44 -3.20
N TRP A 72 -12.23 3.19 -4.27
CA TRP A 72 -13.25 4.23 -4.36
C TRP A 72 -13.58 4.48 -5.82
N TYR A 73 -14.78 5.01 -6.06
CA TYR A 73 -15.24 5.37 -7.40
C TYR A 73 -15.46 6.89 -7.43
N SER A 74 -14.75 7.58 -8.33
CA SER A 74 -14.83 9.03 -8.47
C SER A 74 -14.50 9.41 -9.91
N ASP A 75 -15.16 10.44 -10.42
CA ASP A 75 -14.91 10.97 -11.77
C ASP A 75 -14.99 9.89 -12.85
N HIS A 76 -16.01 9.02 -12.75
CA HIS A 76 -16.30 7.95 -13.72
C HIS A 76 -15.22 6.87 -13.79
N SER A 77 -14.39 6.75 -12.75
CA SER A 77 -13.32 5.77 -12.66
C SER A 77 -13.27 5.14 -11.28
N ARG A 78 -12.90 3.86 -11.24
CA ARG A 78 -12.61 3.18 -9.98
C ARG A 78 -11.11 3.17 -9.75
N TYR A 79 -10.71 3.49 -8.54
CA TYR A 79 -9.32 3.39 -8.11
C TYR A 79 -9.21 2.22 -7.14
N VAL A 80 -8.23 1.35 -7.36
CA VAL A 80 -8.02 0.16 -6.54
C VAL A 80 -6.56 0.13 -6.09
N VAL A 81 -6.35 0.01 -4.79
CA VAL A 81 -5.03 -0.24 -4.21
C VAL A 81 -5.02 -1.67 -3.69
N LEU A 82 -4.21 -2.52 -4.29
CA LEU A 82 -4.06 -3.92 -3.87
C LEU A 82 -3.10 -3.98 -2.69
N PHE A 83 -3.55 -4.55 -1.57
CA PHE A 83 -2.74 -4.68 -0.35
C PHE A 83 -2.09 -6.05 -0.29
N TYR A 84 -0.76 -6.05 -0.25
CA TYR A 84 0.05 -7.27 -0.16
C TYR A 84 0.84 -7.32 1.13
N ARG A 85 1.12 -8.55 1.59
CA ARG A 85 2.10 -8.80 2.64
C ARG A 85 3.18 -9.71 2.09
N ALA A 86 4.43 -9.45 2.48
CA ALA A 86 5.57 -10.30 2.13
C ALA A 86 6.53 -10.38 3.32
N ASP A 87 6.98 -11.60 3.63
CA ASP A 87 7.94 -11.85 4.70
C ASP A 87 9.22 -12.52 4.20
N ARG A 88 9.33 -12.68 2.87
CA ARG A 88 10.52 -13.24 2.21
C ARG A 88 11.09 -12.21 1.26
N PHE A 89 12.34 -11.88 1.45
CA PHE A 89 13.01 -10.88 0.64
C PHE A 89 14.51 -11.10 0.61
N SER A 90 15.15 -10.50 -0.38
CA SER A 90 16.61 -10.46 -0.51
C SER A 90 17.00 -9.08 -1.05
N GLY A 91 18.29 -8.83 -1.13
CA GLY A 91 18.82 -7.57 -1.65
C GLY A 91 19.28 -6.63 -0.56
N THR A 92 19.61 -5.40 -0.99
CA THR A 92 20.14 -4.35 -0.11
C THR A 92 19.17 -3.18 -0.07
N LEU A 93 18.76 -2.80 1.13
CA LEU A 93 17.85 -1.67 1.35
C LEU A 93 18.52 -0.37 0.93
N HIS A 94 17.83 0.42 0.09
CA HIS A 94 18.22 1.79 -0.23
C HIS A 94 16.99 2.64 -0.52
N SER A 95 17.10 3.93 -0.25
CA SER A 95 16.03 4.88 -0.52
C SER A 95 16.00 5.25 -2.00
N SER A 96 14.86 5.78 -2.46
CA SER A 96 14.65 6.23 -3.83
C SER A 96 14.15 7.68 -3.84
N GLU A 97 13.85 8.20 -5.04
CA GLU A 97 13.24 9.51 -5.22
C GLU A 97 11.85 9.61 -4.60
N GLU A 98 11.17 8.48 -4.42
CA GLU A 98 9.84 8.42 -3.82
C GLU A 98 9.85 8.71 -2.31
N GLY A 99 11.00 8.48 -1.65
CA GLY A 99 11.17 8.74 -0.24
C GLY A 99 12.19 7.86 0.43
N GLU A 100 12.51 8.21 1.68
CA GLU A 100 13.38 7.41 2.51
C GLU A 100 12.66 6.14 2.96
N VAL A 101 13.36 5.01 2.93
CA VAL A 101 12.84 3.73 3.43
C VAL A 101 13.65 3.25 4.63
N ARG A 102 12.97 2.67 5.60
CA ARG A 102 13.60 2.13 6.81
C ARG A 102 12.70 1.10 7.48
N TRP A 103 13.30 0.31 8.35
CA TRP A 103 12.57 -0.63 9.19
C TRP A 103 12.05 0.07 10.45
N GLU A 104 10.80 -0.20 10.82
CA GLU A 104 10.19 0.27 12.04
C GLU A 104 9.50 -0.89 12.75
N ALA A 105 9.43 -0.86 14.07
CA ALA A 105 8.63 -1.83 14.81
C ALA A 105 7.15 -1.61 14.48
N LEU A 106 6.44 -2.70 14.15
CA LEU A 106 5.02 -2.62 13.84
C LEU A 106 4.23 -1.93 14.98
N ALA A 107 4.59 -2.22 16.22
CA ALA A 107 3.94 -1.64 17.39
C ALA A 107 4.13 -0.12 17.50
N ASP A 108 5.15 0.44 16.86
CA ASP A 108 5.46 1.86 16.92
C ASP A 108 4.77 2.67 15.81
N LEU A 109 4.18 2.03 14.82
CA LEU A 109 3.54 2.74 13.70
C LEU A 109 2.54 3.82 14.14
N PRO A 110 1.66 3.58 15.14
CA PRO A 110 0.71 4.61 15.56
C PRO A 110 1.36 5.89 16.11
N LYS A 111 2.63 5.82 16.47
CA LYS A 111 3.38 6.98 17.02
C LYS A 111 4.08 7.79 15.93
N LEU A 112 4.10 7.30 14.70
CA LEU A 112 4.79 7.94 13.57
C LEU A 112 3.84 8.87 12.83
N PRO A 113 4.39 9.85 12.07
CA PRO A 113 3.57 10.73 11.23
C PRO A 113 3.06 9.97 10.00
N LEU A 114 2.04 9.16 10.20
CA LEU A 114 1.47 8.30 9.15
C LEU A 114 0.81 9.15 8.05
N ALA A 115 0.86 8.66 6.81
CA ALA A 115 0.10 9.22 5.72
C ALA A 115 -1.40 9.15 6.03
N PRO A 116 -2.23 10.04 5.44
CA PRO A 116 -3.67 10.02 5.69
C PRO A 116 -4.27 8.63 5.47
N ASP A 117 -5.16 8.21 6.36
CA ASP A 117 -5.86 6.92 6.36
C ASP A 117 -4.98 5.69 6.66
N MET A 118 -3.67 5.87 6.76
CA MET A 118 -2.76 4.73 6.92
C MET A 118 -3.06 3.91 8.18
N GLY A 119 -3.46 4.57 9.27
CA GLY A 119 -3.82 3.89 10.51
C GLY A 119 -4.98 2.92 10.34
N ASP A 120 -6.03 3.32 9.60
CA ASP A 120 -7.18 2.45 9.34
C ASP A 120 -6.89 1.44 8.23
N MET A 121 -6.11 1.82 7.22
CA MET A 121 -5.66 0.88 6.18
C MET A 121 -4.87 -0.27 6.80
N LEU A 122 -4.05 0.01 7.81
CA LEU A 122 -3.26 -1.00 8.51
C LEU A 122 -4.14 -2.11 9.10
N ARG A 123 -5.36 -1.79 9.52
CA ARG A 123 -6.30 -2.78 10.03
C ARG A 123 -6.63 -3.84 8.98
N VAL A 124 -6.77 -3.44 7.72
CA VAL A 124 -7.02 -4.41 6.62
C VAL A 124 -5.81 -5.33 6.43
N PHE A 125 -4.59 -4.81 6.60
CA PHE A 125 -3.39 -5.65 6.52
C PHE A 125 -3.29 -6.67 7.65
N LEU A 126 -3.84 -6.36 8.83
CA LEU A 126 -3.61 -7.15 10.05
C LEU A 126 -4.81 -7.98 10.52
N GLU A 127 -6.03 -7.53 10.28
CA GLU A 127 -7.25 -8.20 10.77
C GLU A 127 -7.79 -9.14 9.70
N GLU A 128 -7.89 -10.43 10.03
CA GLU A 128 -8.31 -11.46 9.07
C GLU A 128 -9.77 -11.33 8.61
N ASP A 129 -10.63 -10.71 9.42
CA ASP A 129 -12.03 -10.51 9.09
C ASP A 129 -12.30 -9.24 8.29
N LEU A 130 -11.26 -8.47 7.97
CA LEU A 130 -11.34 -7.31 7.08
C LEU A 130 -10.64 -7.62 5.76
N SER A 131 -11.24 -7.17 4.66
CA SER A 131 -10.66 -7.33 3.31
C SER A 131 -10.69 -6.06 2.48
N GLU A 132 -11.41 -5.04 2.95
CA GLU A 132 -11.61 -3.84 2.14
C GLU A 132 -11.66 -2.57 2.98
N PHE A 133 -10.94 -1.55 2.50
CA PHE A 133 -11.09 -0.17 2.92
C PHE A 133 -11.76 0.56 1.77
N TYR A 134 -13.03 0.92 1.94
CA TYR A 134 -13.82 1.55 0.88
C TYR A 134 -14.18 2.99 1.24
N TYR A 135 -14.05 3.89 0.28
CA TYR A 135 -14.63 5.22 0.39
C TYR A 135 -15.91 5.30 -0.42
N ARG A 136 -17.02 5.50 0.26
CA ARG A 136 -18.29 5.87 -0.35
C ARG A 136 -18.33 7.39 -0.43
N ILE A 137 -18.64 7.92 -1.61
CA ILE A 137 -18.75 9.36 -1.81
C ILE A 137 -20.22 9.72 -1.91
N GLU A 138 -20.69 10.57 -1.00
CA GLU A 138 -22.09 10.96 -0.91
C GLU A 138 -22.16 12.47 -0.68
N ASP A 139 -22.80 13.19 -1.62
CA ASP A 139 -22.94 14.65 -1.58
C ASP A 139 -21.60 15.38 -1.37
N GLY A 140 -20.54 14.89 -2.03
CA GLY A 140 -19.20 15.45 -1.93
C GLY A 140 -18.43 15.04 -0.69
N ASN A 141 -19.03 14.26 0.22
CA ASN A 141 -18.38 13.77 1.43
C ASN A 141 -17.83 12.36 1.23
N TRP A 142 -16.61 12.18 1.66
CA TRP A 142 -15.92 10.87 1.61
C TRP A 142 -16.17 10.14 2.91
N ILE A 143 -16.90 9.04 2.85
CA ILE A 143 -17.31 8.26 4.01
C ILE A 143 -16.56 6.93 3.98
N GLN A 144 -15.71 6.72 4.99
CA GLN A 144 -14.89 5.53 5.11
C GLN A 144 -15.70 4.35 5.62
N GLU A 145 -15.53 3.20 4.99
CA GLU A 145 -16.12 1.94 5.42
C GLU A 145 -15.05 0.85 5.43
N LEU A 146 -14.94 0.13 6.53
CA LEU A 146 -14.08 -1.07 6.62
C LEU A 146 -14.98 -2.30 6.54
N LYS A 147 -14.64 -3.21 5.63
CA LYS A 147 -15.47 -4.39 5.33
C LYS A 147 -14.66 -5.68 5.34
#